data_8bfdfc96a37f2109b2f58b96775c8726
#
_entry.id   8bfdfc96a37f2109b2f58b96775c8726
#
_cell.length_a   1.000
_cell.length_b   1.000
_cell.length_c   1.000
_cell.angle_alpha   90.00
_cell.angle_beta   90.00
_cell.angle_gamma   90.00
#
_symmetry.space_group_name_H-M   'P 1'
#
loop_
_entity.id
_entity.type
_entity.pdbx_description
1 polymer ?
#
loop_
_entity_poly.entity_id
_entity_poly.type
_entity_poly.pdbx_seq_one_letter_code
_entity_poly.pdbx_strand_id
1 'polypeptide(L)'
;LSTDIYHYLKSKNISVNDLTLLEKSEYFREKISEKSEVKVNFIKNIYDYKIDNGDVVFIYSNEFFDAIGSKQFIYNNGNFNEIKISKNNDEYLLIKDKTIISRELLNYYSSYNFKDNDILEHSNLILNILSDIQKLECKKYFFTTTDYGYTKLPFKSTLRLLSNHKKLNLFDKFENVDYSFGVNFELMNSFFLKNNPSIIYQKDLILNNCLLYTSDAADEQFG
;
A
#
# COMPACT_ATOMS: atom_id res chain seq x y z
N LEU A 1 12.88 -10.51 -3.13
CA LEU A 1 13.09 -9.09 -2.79
C LEU A 1 13.61 -8.89 -1.38
N SER A 2 12.95 -9.38 -0.31
CA SER A 2 13.44 -9.21 1.08
C SER A 2 14.83 -9.83 1.30
N THR A 3 15.07 -11.02 0.76
CA THR A 3 16.39 -11.68 0.76
C THR A 3 17.43 -10.90 -0.05
N ASP A 4 17.05 -10.31 -1.17
CA ASP A 4 17.97 -9.49 -1.99
C ASP A 4 18.38 -8.23 -1.24
N ILE A 5 17.43 -7.56 -0.56
CA ILE A 5 17.73 -6.42 0.32
C ILE A 5 18.66 -6.83 1.44
N TYR A 6 18.40 -7.98 2.09
CA TYR A 6 19.26 -8.51 3.14
C TYR A 6 20.69 -8.72 2.63
N HIS A 7 20.87 -9.39 1.50
CA HIS A 7 22.18 -9.63 0.91
C HIS A 7 22.88 -8.33 0.48
N TYR A 8 22.11 -7.38 -0.08
CA TYR A 8 22.64 -6.06 -0.42
C TYR A 8 23.18 -5.32 0.82
N LEU A 9 22.44 -5.27 1.92
CA LEU A 9 22.87 -4.64 3.16
C LEU A 9 24.14 -5.31 3.70
N LYS A 10 24.19 -6.64 3.70
CA LYS A 10 25.38 -7.40 4.09
C LYS A 10 26.59 -7.09 3.21
N SER A 11 26.42 -6.96 1.90
CA SER A 11 27.50 -6.60 0.97
C SER A 11 28.06 -5.19 1.23
N LYS A 12 27.27 -4.32 1.87
CA LYS A 12 27.69 -2.98 2.31
C LYS A 12 28.25 -2.95 3.74
N ASN A 13 28.54 -4.11 4.33
CA ASN A 13 28.99 -4.27 5.71
C ASN A 13 28.00 -3.71 6.75
N ILE A 14 26.72 -3.67 6.42
CA ILE A 14 25.65 -3.31 7.36
C ILE A 14 25.22 -4.58 8.09
N SER A 15 25.35 -4.57 9.41
CA SER A 15 24.87 -5.68 10.24
C SER A 15 23.35 -5.70 10.22
N VAL A 16 22.78 -6.82 9.81
CA VAL A 16 21.33 -7.09 9.87
C VAL A 16 21.13 -8.20 10.90
N ASN A 17 20.53 -7.86 12.01
CA ASN A 17 20.34 -8.77 13.15
C ASN A 17 19.11 -9.66 12.93
N ASP A 18 18.08 -9.13 12.29
CA ASP A 18 16.80 -9.80 12.09
C ASP A 18 16.18 -9.46 10.74
N LEU A 19 15.53 -10.45 10.12
CA LEU A 19 14.69 -10.30 8.95
C LEU A 19 13.30 -10.81 9.29
N THR A 20 12.35 -9.90 9.41
CA THR A 20 10.97 -10.22 9.78
C THR A 20 9.99 -9.79 8.70
N LEU A 21 9.09 -10.70 8.33
CA LEU A 21 8.04 -10.44 7.35
C LEU A 21 6.68 -10.38 8.03
N LEU A 22 5.89 -9.37 7.67
CA LEU A 22 4.48 -9.30 8.02
C LEU A 22 3.70 -10.10 6.96
N GLU A 23 3.35 -11.34 7.30
CA GLU A 23 2.59 -12.24 6.43
C GLU A 23 1.54 -13.00 7.24
N LYS A 24 0.28 -12.86 6.87
CA LYS A 24 -0.86 -13.48 7.57
C LYS A 24 -1.15 -14.90 7.11
N SER A 25 -0.86 -15.22 5.86
CA SER A 25 -1.10 -16.52 5.27
C SER A 25 -0.09 -17.55 5.75
N GLU A 26 -0.55 -18.63 6.39
CA GLU A 26 0.31 -19.75 6.78
C GLU A 26 0.94 -20.44 5.56
N TYR A 27 0.17 -20.60 4.51
CA TYR A 27 0.65 -21.16 3.25
C TYR A 27 1.84 -20.38 2.68
N PHE A 28 1.72 -19.04 2.62
CA PHE A 28 2.83 -18.23 2.11
C PHE A 28 4.03 -18.21 3.05
N ARG A 29 3.84 -18.25 4.38
CA ARG A 29 4.96 -18.37 5.34
C ARG A 29 5.75 -19.67 5.12
N GLU A 30 5.06 -20.81 4.94
CA GLU A 30 5.70 -22.09 4.63
C GLU A 30 6.49 -21.98 3.32
N LYS A 31 5.87 -21.46 2.26
CA LYS A 31 6.52 -21.32 0.96
C LYS A 31 7.72 -20.38 0.97
N ILE A 32 7.67 -19.31 1.75
CA ILE A 32 8.79 -18.40 1.94
C ILE A 32 9.92 -19.09 2.73
N SER A 33 9.58 -19.79 3.81
CA SER A 33 10.55 -20.52 4.62
C SER A 33 11.27 -21.61 3.83
N GLU A 34 10.56 -22.34 2.95
CA GLU A 34 11.14 -23.37 2.07
C GLU A 34 12.14 -22.80 1.05
N LYS A 35 11.91 -21.57 0.58
CA LYS A 35 12.70 -20.94 -0.48
C LYS A 35 13.76 -19.98 0.02
N SER A 36 13.68 -19.55 1.27
CA SER A 36 14.59 -18.55 1.81
C SER A 36 15.92 -19.17 2.21
N GLU A 37 17.01 -18.59 1.69
CA GLU A 37 18.39 -18.96 2.06
C GLU A 37 18.79 -18.36 3.43
N VAL A 38 18.00 -17.46 3.98
CA VAL A 38 18.23 -16.80 5.26
C VAL A 38 17.08 -17.08 6.22
N LYS A 39 17.37 -17.08 7.50
CA LYS A 39 16.33 -17.21 8.51
C LYS A 39 15.40 -16.01 8.47
N VAL A 40 14.11 -16.27 8.33
CA VAL A 40 13.04 -15.28 8.29
C VAL A 40 12.10 -15.52 9.47
N ASN A 41 11.81 -14.48 10.21
CA ASN A 41 10.76 -14.48 11.22
C ASN A 41 9.46 -13.95 10.61
N PHE A 42 8.32 -14.34 11.19
CA PHE A 42 7.00 -13.91 10.70
C PHE A 42 6.19 -13.30 11.82
N ILE A 43 5.51 -12.21 11.49
CA ILE A 43 4.53 -11.57 12.35
C ILE A 43 3.19 -11.43 11.61
N LYS A 44 2.10 -11.32 12.37
CA LYS A 44 0.75 -11.07 11.82
C LYS A 44 0.37 -9.60 11.87
N ASN A 45 0.98 -8.86 12.80
CA ASN A 45 0.75 -7.43 12.98
C ASN A 45 2.07 -6.75 13.33
N ILE A 46 2.19 -5.46 13.03
CA ILE A 46 3.42 -4.70 13.29
C ILE A 46 3.78 -4.68 14.78
N TYR A 47 2.80 -4.56 15.66
CA TYR A 47 3.02 -4.54 17.11
C TYR A 47 3.46 -5.90 17.71
N ASP A 48 3.39 -6.99 16.94
CA ASP A 48 3.94 -8.29 17.36
C ASP A 48 5.48 -8.31 17.25
N TYR A 49 6.06 -7.34 16.52
CA TYR A 49 7.51 -7.23 16.37
C TYR A 49 8.14 -6.64 17.63
N LYS A 50 9.06 -7.40 18.22
CA LYS A 50 9.81 -6.96 19.40
C LYS A 50 11.00 -6.13 18.95
N ILE A 51 11.01 -4.88 19.37
CA ILE A 51 12.05 -3.89 19.04
C ILE A 51 12.72 -3.47 20.33
N ASP A 52 14.03 -3.39 20.31
CA ASP A 52 14.81 -2.77 21.37
C ASP A 52 14.99 -1.27 21.08
N ASN A 53 14.95 -0.44 22.12
CA ASN A 53 15.08 1.03 21.99
C ASN A 53 16.38 1.48 21.29
N GLY A 54 17.39 0.60 21.20
CA GLY A 54 18.64 0.84 20.50
C GLY A 54 18.61 0.51 19.01
N ASP A 55 17.57 -0.15 18.54
CA ASP A 55 17.49 -0.65 17.17
C ASP A 55 17.27 0.44 16.13
N VAL A 56 17.82 0.18 14.95
CA VAL A 56 17.47 0.89 13.72
C VAL A 56 16.62 -0.05 12.86
N VAL A 57 15.38 0.34 12.58
CA VAL A 57 14.40 -0.48 11.87
C VAL A 57 14.26 0.02 10.44
N PHE A 58 14.37 -0.88 9.46
CA PHE A 58 14.09 -0.60 8.07
C PHE A 58 12.81 -1.34 7.66
N ILE A 59 11.76 -0.59 7.35
CA ILE A 59 10.47 -1.10 6.93
C ILE A 59 10.33 -0.88 5.44
N TYR A 60 10.11 -1.97 4.71
CA TYR A 60 9.88 -1.94 3.27
C TYR A 60 8.62 -2.69 2.90
N SER A 61 7.82 -2.13 1.99
CA SER A 61 6.70 -2.84 1.38
C SER A 61 6.63 -2.59 -0.12
N ASN A 62 6.14 -3.59 -0.85
CA ASN A 62 5.89 -3.53 -2.28
C ASN A 62 4.54 -4.15 -2.58
N GLU A 63 3.65 -3.40 -3.23
CA GLU A 63 2.28 -3.83 -3.57
C GLU A 63 1.58 -4.45 -2.35
N PHE A 64 1.64 -3.74 -1.24
CA PHE A 64 1.08 -4.19 0.04
C PHE A 64 -0.19 -3.42 0.40
N PHE A 65 -0.17 -2.09 0.21
CA PHE A 65 -1.28 -1.26 0.62
C PHE A 65 -2.44 -1.28 -0.36
N ASP A 66 -2.19 -1.51 -1.65
CA ASP A 66 -3.23 -1.63 -2.69
C ASP A 66 -4.09 -2.89 -2.50
N ALA A 67 -3.51 -3.95 -1.92
CA ALA A 67 -4.22 -5.18 -1.56
C ALA A 67 -5.08 -5.04 -0.28
N ILE A 68 -4.93 -3.94 0.47
CA ILE A 68 -5.74 -3.67 1.65
C ILE A 68 -7.08 -3.09 1.24
N GLY A 69 -8.16 -3.76 1.61
CA GLY A 69 -9.52 -3.34 1.25
C GLY A 69 -9.86 -1.94 1.74
N SER A 70 -10.55 -1.20 0.88
CA SER A 70 -11.07 0.14 1.17
C SER A 70 -12.59 0.15 1.11
N LYS A 71 -13.19 0.96 1.97
CA LYS A 71 -14.62 1.31 1.85
C LYS A 71 -14.78 2.42 0.81
N GLN A 72 -15.85 2.35 0.06
CA GLN A 72 -16.22 3.38 -0.91
C GLN A 72 -17.41 4.18 -0.39
N PHE A 73 -17.33 5.48 -0.51
CA PHE A 73 -18.39 6.41 -0.14
C PHE A 73 -18.73 7.29 -1.34
N ILE A 74 -20.00 7.40 -1.67
CA ILE A 74 -20.47 8.34 -2.68
C ILE A 74 -21.01 9.60 -2.01
N TYR A 75 -20.59 10.76 -2.50
CA TYR A 75 -21.06 12.06 -2.03
C TYR A 75 -22.33 12.44 -2.79
N ASN A 76 -23.39 12.79 -2.07
CA ASN A 76 -24.64 13.28 -2.66
C ASN A 76 -25.33 14.23 -1.68
N ASN A 77 -25.78 15.38 -2.16
CA ASN A 77 -26.58 16.36 -1.39
C ASN A 77 -25.93 16.70 -0.02
N GLY A 78 -24.61 16.94 -0.02
CA GLY A 78 -23.91 17.32 1.20
C GLY A 78 -23.55 16.15 2.13
N ASN A 79 -23.83 14.90 1.75
CA ASN A 79 -23.64 13.73 2.59
C ASN A 79 -22.86 12.62 1.87
N PHE A 80 -22.08 11.87 2.63
CA PHE A 80 -21.47 10.64 2.16
C PHE A 80 -22.36 9.44 2.48
N ASN A 81 -22.53 8.56 1.53
CA ASN A 81 -23.22 7.28 1.68
C ASN A 81 -22.28 6.14 1.34
N GLU A 82 -22.15 5.16 2.24
CA GLU A 82 -21.28 3.98 1.98
C GLU A 82 -21.90 3.15 0.83
N ILE A 83 -21.07 2.79 -0.14
CA ILE A 83 -21.42 1.88 -1.20
C ILE A 83 -21.22 0.46 -0.68
N LYS A 84 -22.30 -0.33 -0.65
CA LYS A 84 -22.29 -1.73 -0.20
C LYS A 84 -22.83 -2.63 -1.28
N ILE A 85 -22.44 -3.89 -1.23
CA ILE A 85 -23.01 -4.95 -2.04
C ILE A 85 -24.09 -5.65 -1.22
N SER A 86 -25.29 -5.71 -1.77
CA SER A 86 -26.40 -6.51 -1.23
C SER A 86 -26.69 -7.69 -2.15
N LYS A 87 -26.96 -8.85 -1.57
CA LYS A 87 -27.46 -10.01 -2.31
C LYS A 87 -28.97 -10.13 -2.10
N ASN A 88 -29.73 -10.10 -3.20
CA ASN A 88 -31.16 -10.35 -3.20
C ASN A 88 -31.44 -11.53 -4.13
N ASN A 89 -31.85 -12.66 -3.55
CA ASN A 89 -31.90 -13.95 -4.22
C ASN A 89 -30.54 -14.31 -4.82
N ASP A 90 -30.42 -14.45 -6.13
CA ASP A 90 -29.15 -14.77 -6.82
C ASP A 90 -28.53 -13.54 -7.52
N GLU A 91 -29.06 -12.35 -7.29
CA GLU A 91 -28.56 -11.12 -7.87
C GLU A 91 -27.80 -10.27 -6.84
N TYR A 92 -26.69 -9.68 -7.27
CA TYR A 92 -25.92 -8.72 -6.49
C TYR A 92 -26.22 -7.31 -6.95
N LEU A 93 -26.50 -6.42 -5.99
CA LEU A 93 -26.84 -5.03 -6.24
C LEU A 93 -25.95 -4.10 -5.43
N LEU A 94 -25.57 -2.97 -6.00
CA LEU A 94 -24.98 -1.88 -5.23
C LEU A 94 -26.08 -1.11 -4.51
N ILE A 95 -25.94 -0.98 -3.21
CA ILE A 95 -26.81 -0.15 -2.38
C ILE A 95 -26.03 1.00 -1.78
N LYS A 96 -26.70 2.13 -1.61
CA LYS A 96 -26.15 3.30 -0.92
C LYS A 96 -26.75 3.33 0.48
N ASP A 97 -25.89 3.11 1.48
CA ASP A 97 -26.34 3.13 2.87
C ASP A 97 -25.99 4.48 3.49
N LYS A 98 -26.97 5.07 4.19
CA LYS A 98 -26.70 6.29 4.97
C LYS A 98 -25.82 5.93 6.13
N THR A 99 -24.51 6.10 5.95
CA THR A 99 -23.53 5.88 6.98
C THR A 99 -23.17 7.21 7.61
N ILE A 100 -23.24 7.29 8.93
CA ILE A 100 -22.66 8.41 9.65
C ILE A 100 -21.15 8.26 9.55
N ILE A 101 -20.53 9.01 8.66
CA ILE A 101 -19.08 9.08 8.59
C ILE A 101 -18.58 9.71 9.89
N SER A 102 -17.57 9.10 10.50
CA SER A 102 -16.99 9.63 11.71
C SER A 102 -16.44 11.04 11.48
N ARG A 103 -16.49 11.90 12.50
CA ARG A 103 -15.87 13.25 12.43
C ARG A 103 -14.38 13.17 12.10
N GLU A 104 -13.72 12.13 12.55
CA GLU A 104 -12.31 11.88 12.28
C GLU A 104 -12.06 11.69 10.78
N LEU A 105 -12.88 10.88 10.11
CA LEU A 105 -12.80 10.70 8.67
C LEU A 105 -13.06 11.99 7.91
N LEU A 106 -14.07 12.76 8.32
CA LEU A 106 -14.38 14.05 7.71
C LEU A 106 -13.21 15.04 7.86
N ASN A 107 -12.50 15.01 8.97
CA ASN A 107 -11.34 15.89 9.19
C ASN A 107 -10.20 15.61 8.19
N TYR A 108 -9.93 14.35 7.85
CA TYR A 108 -8.93 14.00 6.84
C TYR A 108 -9.24 14.58 5.46
N TYR A 109 -10.52 14.74 5.15
CA TYR A 109 -10.97 15.17 3.83
C TYR A 109 -11.63 16.55 3.81
N SER A 110 -11.52 17.31 4.89
CA SER A 110 -12.18 18.63 5.05
C SER A 110 -11.72 19.69 4.06
N SER A 111 -10.51 19.57 3.51
CA SER A 111 -9.94 20.50 2.54
C SER A 111 -10.42 20.25 1.10
N TYR A 112 -11.14 19.15 0.84
CA TYR A 112 -11.58 18.79 -0.50
C TYR A 112 -13.00 19.25 -0.78
N ASN A 113 -13.23 19.77 -1.99
CA ASN A 113 -14.53 20.18 -2.47
C ASN A 113 -15.19 19.06 -3.25
N PHE A 114 -16.00 18.23 -2.58
CA PHE A 114 -16.75 17.15 -3.19
C PHE A 114 -17.95 17.66 -3.96
N LYS A 115 -18.23 17.03 -5.11
CA LYS A 115 -19.41 17.23 -5.93
C LYS A 115 -20.30 15.98 -5.90
N ASP A 116 -21.56 16.13 -6.23
CA ASP A 116 -22.49 14.99 -6.32
C ASP A 116 -21.95 13.93 -7.29
N ASN A 117 -21.99 12.69 -6.82
CA ASN A 117 -21.45 11.46 -7.42
C ASN A 117 -19.93 11.28 -7.32
N ASP A 118 -19.20 12.17 -6.64
CA ASP A 118 -17.81 11.91 -6.31
C ASP A 118 -17.71 10.69 -5.38
N ILE A 119 -16.69 9.85 -5.63
CA ILE A 119 -16.41 8.67 -4.82
C ILE A 119 -15.14 8.93 -4.01
N LEU A 120 -15.26 8.68 -2.71
CA LEU A 120 -14.16 8.65 -1.77
C LEU A 120 -13.87 7.20 -1.38
N GLU A 121 -12.62 6.79 -1.47
CA GLU A 121 -12.12 5.50 -0.94
C GLU A 121 -11.33 5.74 0.32
N HIS A 122 -11.59 4.92 1.34
CA HIS A 122 -10.94 5.04 2.63
C HIS A 122 -10.74 3.69 3.31
N SER A 123 -9.57 3.48 3.88
CA SER A 123 -9.22 2.28 4.63
C SER A 123 -8.72 2.62 6.03
N ASN A 124 -9.54 2.30 7.03
CA ASN A 124 -9.10 2.41 8.44
C ASN A 124 -7.92 1.48 8.74
N LEU A 125 -7.83 0.35 8.04
CA LEU A 125 -6.74 -0.60 8.27
C LEU A 125 -5.39 0.00 7.83
N ILE A 126 -5.36 0.70 6.70
CA ILE A 126 -4.15 1.45 6.28
C ILE A 126 -3.78 2.48 7.34
N LEU A 127 -4.73 3.29 7.82
CA LEU A 127 -4.46 4.29 8.86
C LEU A 127 -3.91 3.68 10.14
N ASN A 128 -4.45 2.54 10.57
CA ASN A 128 -3.96 1.82 11.74
C ASN A 128 -2.52 1.37 11.55
N ILE A 129 -2.19 0.78 10.41
CA ILE A 129 -0.82 0.36 10.08
C ILE A 129 0.15 1.55 10.11
N LEU A 130 -0.22 2.68 9.49
CA LEU A 130 0.61 3.89 9.51
C LEU A 130 0.79 4.42 10.93
N SER A 131 -0.27 4.42 11.74
CA SER A 131 -0.22 4.80 13.15
C SER A 131 0.69 3.87 13.96
N ASP A 132 0.65 2.58 13.70
CA ASP A 132 1.50 1.60 14.38
C ASP A 132 2.97 1.80 14.00
N ILE A 133 3.28 2.10 12.73
CA ILE A 133 4.63 2.47 12.29
C ILE A 133 5.14 3.72 13.03
N GLN A 134 4.29 4.74 13.18
CA GLN A 134 4.67 5.97 13.88
C GLN A 134 4.97 5.76 15.37
N LYS A 135 4.37 4.75 15.98
CA LYS A 135 4.51 4.45 17.42
C LYS A 135 5.65 3.47 17.72
N LEU A 136 6.43 3.08 16.72
CA LEU A 136 7.54 2.17 16.96
C LEU A 136 8.56 2.79 17.93
N GLU A 137 8.78 2.10 19.04
CA GLU A 137 9.75 2.48 20.06
C GLU A 137 11.13 1.94 19.70
N CYS A 138 11.84 2.64 18.82
CA CYS A 138 13.17 2.31 18.36
C CYS A 138 14.06 3.55 18.26
N LYS A 139 15.37 3.39 18.15
CA LYS A 139 16.30 4.51 17.98
C LYS A 139 16.00 5.32 16.72
N LYS A 140 15.69 4.65 15.62
CA LYS A 140 15.34 5.25 14.34
C LYS A 140 14.63 4.23 13.46
N TYR A 141 13.68 4.66 12.65
CA TYR A 141 13.14 3.84 11.57
C TYR A 141 13.23 4.55 10.23
N PHE A 142 13.32 3.74 9.18
CA PHE A 142 13.15 4.14 7.79
C PHE A 142 11.95 3.37 7.25
N PHE A 143 11.00 4.07 6.68
CA PHE A 143 9.84 3.46 6.04
C PHE A 143 9.82 3.83 4.58
N THR A 144 9.76 2.84 3.72
CA THR A 144 9.57 3.01 2.28
C THR A 144 8.54 2.03 1.75
N THR A 145 7.73 2.47 0.83
CA THR A 145 6.72 1.66 0.15
C THR A 145 6.70 1.96 -1.32
N THR A 146 6.52 0.92 -2.14
CA THR A 146 6.27 1.02 -3.57
C THR A 146 4.91 0.43 -3.84
N ASP A 147 4.01 1.21 -4.43
CA ASP A 147 2.64 0.80 -4.63
C ASP A 147 1.96 1.57 -5.77
N TYR A 148 0.82 1.06 -6.23
CA TYR A 148 -0.04 1.75 -7.18
C TYR A 148 -0.95 2.72 -6.44
N GLY A 149 -1.01 3.99 -6.90
CA GLY A 149 -1.82 4.95 -6.18
C GLY A 149 -1.87 6.32 -6.83
N TYR A 150 -2.26 7.28 -6.02
CA TYR A 150 -2.44 8.66 -6.44
C TYR A 150 -1.96 9.64 -5.36
N THR A 151 -1.55 10.83 -5.80
CA THR A 151 -1.13 11.96 -4.95
C THR A 151 -2.19 13.07 -4.88
N LYS A 152 -3.31 12.90 -5.60
CA LYS A 152 -4.49 13.79 -5.55
C LYS A 152 -5.72 12.92 -5.66
N LEU A 153 -6.73 13.18 -4.86
CA LEU A 153 -7.99 12.42 -4.88
C LEU A 153 -8.55 12.35 -6.32
N PRO A 154 -8.80 11.13 -6.84
CA PRO A 154 -9.33 10.96 -8.19
C PRO A 154 -10.84 11.21 -8.28
N PHE A 155 -11.54 11.34 -7.13
CA PHE A 155 -13.00 11.49 -7.01
C PHE A 155 -13.83 10.41 -7.73
N LYS A 156 -13.22 9.26 -7.94
CA LYS A 156 -13.81 8.09 -8.61
C LYS A 156 -13.28 6.80 -8.00
N SER A 157 -13.97 5.69 -8.25
CA SER A 157 -13.47 4.37 -7.84
C SER A 157 -12.14 4.05 -8.51
N THR A 158 -11.19 3.60 -7.70
CA THR A 158 -9.92 3.06 -8.16
C THR A 158 -9.89 1.53 -8.10
N LEU A 159 -10.96 0.90 -7.61
CA LEU A 159 -11.08 -0.55 -7.53
C LEU A 159 -10.78 -1.20 -8.88
N ARG A 160 -9.86 -2.13 -8.87
CA ARG A 160 -9.53 -3.00 -10.00
C ARG A 160 -9.81 -4.43 -9.62
N LEU A 161 -10.43 -5.16 -10.53
CA LEU A 161 -10.70 -6.58 -10.40
C LEU A 161 -10.05 -7.29 -11.58
N LEU A 162 -9.23 -8.27 -11.29
CA LEU A 162 -8.51 -9.03 -12.30
C LEU A 162 -8.71 -10.54 -12.06
N SER A 163 -8.89 -11.28 -13.14
CA SER A 163 -8.79 -12.73 -13.14
C SER A 163 -8.05 -13.17 -14.40
N ASN A 164 -7.04 -14.00 -14.26
CA ASN A 164 -6.20 -14.45 -15.38
C ASN A 164 -5.69 -13.28 -16.26
N HIS A 165 -5.23 -12.20 -15.61
CA HIS A 165 -4.76 -10.96 -16.25
C HIS A 165 -5.81 -10.19 -17.06
N LYS A 166 -7.10 -10.53 -16.95
CA LYS A 166 -8.19 -9.82 -17.59
C LYS A 166 -8.95 -8.98 -16.58
N LYS A 167 -9.26 -7.75 -16.98
CA LYS A 167 -10.10 -6.85 -16.18
C LYS A 167 -11.53 -7.37 -16.14
N LEU A 168 -12.11 -7.38 -14.96
CA LEU A 168 -13.48 -7.80 -14.70
C LEU A 168 -14.35 -6.62 -14.30
N ASN A 169 -15.66 -6.76 -14.50
CA ASN A 169 -16.65 -5.90 -13.88
C ASN A 169 -17.07 -6.46 -12.52
N LEU A 170 -17.62 -5.61 -11.66
CA LEU A 170 -17.89 -5.93 -10.25
C LEU A 170 -18.78 -7.16 -10.04
N PHE A 171 -19.67 -7.47 -11.00
CA PHE A 171 -20.64 -8.57 -10.88
C PHE A 171 -20.42 -9.69 -11.91
N ASP A 172 -19.27 -9.67 -12.58
CA ASP A 172 -18.92 -10.79 -13.46
C ASP A 172 -18.75 -12.08 -12.63
N LYS A 173 -19.19 -13.22 -13.18
CA LYS A 173 -18.92 -14.51 -12.55
C LYS A 173 -17.48 -14.89 -12.78
N PHE A 174 -16.76 -15.14 -11.69
CA PHE A 174 -15.34 -15.49 -11.76
C PHE A 174 -14.93 -16.38 -10.60
N GLU A 175 -13.87 -17.13 -10.83
CA GLU A 175 -13.09 -17.85 -9.82
C GLU A 175 -11.72 -17.15 -9.71
N ASN A 176 -11.19 -17.07 -8.50
CA ASN A 176 -9.86 -16.49 -8.21
C ASN A 176 -9.69 -15.06 -8.71
N VAL A 177 -10.35 -14.13 -8.03
CA VAL A 177 -10.21 -12.69 -8.29
C VAL A 177 -9.11 -12.11 -7.46
N ASP A 178 -8.23 -11.42 -8.13
CA ASP A 178 -7.34 -10.45 -7.53
C ASP A 178 -8.00 -9.07 -7.56
N TYR A 179 -7.98 -8.36 -6.44
CA TYR A 179 -8.52 -7.01 -6.34
C TYR A 179 -7.50 -6.06 -5.74
N SER A 180 -7.48 -4.83 -6.23
CA SER A 180 -6.66 -3.78 -5.68
C SER A 180 -7.38 -2.44 -5.69
N PHE A 181 -6.95 -1.55 -4.78
CA PHE A 181 -7.36 -0.15 -4.71
C PHE A 181 -6.15 0.74 -4.89
N GLY A 182 -6.34 1.92 -5.47
CA GLY A 182 -5.28 2.91 -5.53
C GLY A 182 -4.94 3.44 -4.14
N VAL A 183 -3.66 3.42 -3.79
CA VAL A 183 -3.17 3.94 -2.50
C VAL A 183 -3.20 5.47 -2.51
N ASN A 184 -3.76 6.07 -1.46
CA ASN A 184 -3.76 7.51 -1.26
C ASN A 184 -2.42 7.96 -0.66
N PHE A 185 -1.44 8.27 -1.50
CA PHE A 185 -0.11 8.70 -1.07
C PHE A 185 -0.12 10.10 -0.43
N GLU A 186 -1.06 10.96 -0.77
CA GLU A 186 -1.20 12.26 -0.11
C GLU A 186 -1.58 12.09 1.36
N LEU A 187 -2.56 11.21 1.64
CA LEU A 187 -2.96 10.87 3.00
C LEU A 187 -1.82 10.16 3.75
N MET A 188 -1.14 9.19 3.13
CA MET A 188 0.02 8.54 3.74
C MET A 188 1.12 9.55 4.10
N ASN A 189 1.41 10.46 3.18
CA ASN A 189 2.41 11.50 3.38
C ASN A 189 2.07 12.40 4.57
N SER A 190 0.78 12.70 4.77
CA SER A 190 0.31 13.54 5.88
C SER A 190 0.62 12.96 7.26
N PHE A 191 0.70 11.64 7.39
CA PHE A 191 1.11 10.97 8.62
C PHE A 191 2.58 11.22 8.98
N PHE A 192 3.43 11.41 7.98
CA PHE A 192 4.89 11.49 8.16
C PHE A 192 5.48 12.88 7.90
N LEU A 193 4.67 13.94 7.85
CA LEU A 193 5.12 15.30 7.55
C LEU A 193 6.32 15.75 8.40
N LYS A 194 6.35 15.38 9.68
CA LYS A 194 7.47 15.71 10.58
C LYS A 194 8.78 15.03 10.21
N ASN A 195 8.72 13.99 9.39
CA ASN A 195 9.85 13.16 8.96
C ASN A 195 10.34 13.54 7.55
N ASN A 196 9.82 14.62 6.95
CA ASN A 196 10.12 15.04 5.58
C ASN A 196 9.97 13.89 4.57
N PRO A 197 8.77 13.30 4.44
CA PRO A 197 8.55 12.21 3.50
C PRO A 197 8.64 12.71 2.06
N SER A 198 9.07 11.84 1.15
CA SER A 198 9.13 12.14 -0.28
C SER A 198 8.34 11.11 -1.08
N ILE A 199 7.71 11.57 -2.16
CA ILE A 199 7.02 10.73 -3.13
C ILE A 199 7.79 10.83 -4.46
N ILE A 200 8.21 9.66 -4.97
CA ILE A 200 8.93 9.56 -6.24
C ILE A 200 8.12 8.66 -7.17
N TYR A 201 7.84 9.12 -8.37
CA TYR A 201 7.20 8.27 -9.36
C TYR A 201 8.20 7.23 -9.90
N GLN A 202 7.77 5.98 -9.98
CA GLN A 202 8.62 4.88 -10.45
C GLN A 202 9.22 5.16 -11.83
N LYS A 203 8.44 5.78 -12.73
CA LYS A 203 8.94 6.19 -14.06
C LYS A 203 10.15 7.14 -13.97
N ASP A 204 10.13 8.07 -13.02
CA ASP A 204 11.22 9.05 -12.86
C ASP A 204 12.46 8.38 -12.26
N LEU A 205 12.26 7.40 -11.37
CA LEU A 205 13.34 6.60 -10.80
C LEU A 205 14.02 5.74 -11.89
N ILE A 206 13.24 5.12 -12.77
CA ILE A 206 13.75 4.28 -13.86
C ILE A 206 14.46 5.15 -14.90
N LEU A 207 13.85 6.25 -15.34
CA LEU A 207 14.42 7.12 -16.35
C LEU A 207 15.75 7.74 -15.89
N ASN A 208 15.84 8.19 -14.64
CA ASN A 208 17.07 8.75 -14.11
C ASN A 208 18.22 7.72 -14.04
N ASN A 209 17.90 6.45 -13.83
CA ASN A 209 18.90 5.38 -13.81
C ASN A 209 19.21 4.84 -15.22
N CYS A 210 18.24 4.79 -16.14
CA CYS A 210 18.47 4.35 -17.51
C CYS A 210 19.28 5.36 -18.34
N LEU A 211 19.12 6.66 -18.09
CA LEU A 211 19.90 7.71 -18.78
C LEU A 211 21.40 7.64 -18.43
N LEU A 212 21.77 7.13 -17.27
CA LEU A 212 23.18 6.87 -16.92
C LEU A 212 23.79 5.72 -17.73
N TYR A 213 22.97 4.70 -18.08
CA TYR A 213 23.41 3.56 -18.92
C TYR A 213 23.45 3.86 -20.41
N THR A 214 22.58 4.74 -20.90
CA THR A 214 22.56 5.11 -22.34
C THR A 214 23.68 6.06 -22.73
N SER A 215 24.24 6.83 -21.80
CA SER A 215 25.42 7.66 -22.10
C SER A 215 26.70 6.82 -22.29
N ASP A 216 26.87 5.76 -21.49
CA ASP A 216 28.03 4.87 -21.64
C ASP A 216 27.95 3.98 -22.88
N ALA A 217 26.72 3.56 -23.29
CA ALA A 217 26.54 2.74 -24.47
C ALA A 217 26.63 3.51 -25.80
N ALA A 218 26.44 4.84 -25.77
CA ALA A 218 26.59 5.68 -26.94
C ALA A 218 28.05 5.99 -27.27
N ASP A 219 28.94 5.98 -26.27
CA ASP A 219 30.36 6.23 -26.47
C ASP A 219 31.13 4.99 -26.98
N GLU A 220 30.57 3.77 -26.81
CA GLU A 220 31.18 2.54 -27.35
C GLU A 220 30.85 2.23 -28.82
N GLN A 221 29.90 2.94 -29.46
CA GLN A 221 29.54 2.69 -30.86
C GLN A 221 30.24 3.62 -31.89
N PHE A 222 31.12 4.51 -31.47
CA PHE A 222 31.85 5.44 -32.34
C PHE A 222 33.38 5.43 -32.07
N GLY A 223 33.93 4.33 -31.62
CA GLY A 223 35.36 4.08 -31.52
C GLY A 223 35.85 3.14 -32.61
#